data_0afbac7166984534d74b760dad4da05d
#
_entry.id   0afbac7166984534d74b760dad4da05d
#
_cell.length_a   1.000
_cell.length_b   1.000
_cell.length_c   1.000
_cell.angle_alpha   90.00
_cell.angle_beta   90.00
_cell.angle_gamma   90.00
#
_symmetry.space_group_name_H-M   'P 1'
#
loop_
_entity.id
_entity.type
_entity.pdbx_description
1 polymer ?
#
loop_
_entity_poly.entity_id
_entity_poly.type
_entity_poly.pdbx_seq_one_letter_code
_entity_poly.pdbx_strand_id
1 'polypeptide(L)'
;LKLSHGAGRLVLGAGAAPGQLLSGTFAGGVRQRAQRTGDRLDAHIEARPFVVPPFVSGWQGLEWNISLNREVPLTLRLETGASQSELDLRDLKVTDLKVSTGASKTDLTLPANAGMTTVKVEVGAASLDMVVPQGVAARIRAEQGIAAVEIDTARFPFSNGIYESGDYSSAQNK
;
A
#
# COMPACT_ATOMS: atom_id res chain seq x y z
N LEU A 1 7.70 -7.93 2.75
CA LEU A 1 7.43 -7.06 3.90
C LEU A 1 5.94 -7.09 4.24
N LYS A 2 5.60 -7.30 5.51
CA LYS A 2 4.24 -7.18 6.03
C LYS A 2 4.18 -6.06 7.07
N LEU A 3 3.20 -5.16 6.92
CA LEU A 3 2.91 -4.08 7.86
C LEU A 3 1.47 -4.25 8.37
N SER A 4 1.28 -4.31 9.67
CA SER A 4 -0.05 -4.41 10.31
C SER A 4 -0.23 -3.22 11.25
N HIS A 5 -1.01 -2.23 10.77
CA HIS A 5 -1.30 -0.97 11.46
C HIS A 5 -2.75 -0.95 11.92
N GLY A 6 -2.99 -0.90 13.21
CA GLY A 6 -4.33 -1.03 13.78
C GLY A 6 -5.23 0.17 13.51
N ALA A 7 -4.80 1.36 13.96
CA ALA A 7 -5.57 2.58 13.84
C ALA A 7 -4.65 3.82 13.82
N GLY A 8 -5.12 4.93 13.26
CA GLY A 8 -4.40 6.21 13.21
C GLY A 8 -3.99 6.60 11.80
N ARG A 9 -2.87 7.30 11.65
CA ARG A 9 -2.34 7.74 10.37
C ARG A 9 -1.14 6.90 9.96
N LEU A 10 -1.12 6.48 8.68
CA LEU A 10 0.01 5.78 8.08
C LEU A 10 0.48 6.54 6.85
N VAL A 11 1.73 6.96 6.84
CA VAL A 11 2.40 7.54 5.69
C VAL A 11 3.53 6.60 5.27
N LEU A 12 3.53 6.18 4.01
CA LEU A 12 4.52 5.26 3.48
C LEU A 12 5.02 5.73 2.11
N GLY A 13 6.34 5.76 1.93
CA GLY A 13 6.96 6.15 0.68
C GLY A 13 8.39 5.64 0.56
N ALA A 14 9.10 6.10 -0.48
CA ALA A 14 10.53 5.84 -0.65
C ALA A 14 11.35 6.77 0.24
N GLY A 15 12.57 6.35 0.65
CA GLY A 15 13.47 7.22 1.39
C GLY A 15 14.36 6.53 2.42
N ALA A 16 14.29 5.20 2.56
CA ALA A 16 15.23 4.49 3.43
C ALA A 16 16.67 4.65 2.93
N ALA A 17 17.61 4.73 3.87
CA ALA A 17 19.02 4.84 3.53
C ALA A 17 19.53 3.56 2.83
N PRO A 18 20.62 3.66 2.03
CA PRO A 18 21.24 2.50 1.43
C PRO A 18 21.58 1.41 2.48
N GLY A 19 21.28 0.17 2.15
CA GLY A 19 21.49 -0.98 3.05
C GLY A 19 20.40 -1.20 4.11
N GLN A 20 19.44 -0.30 4.23
CA GLN A 20 18.26 -0.49 5.08
C GLN A 20 17.07 -0.89 4.22
N LEU A 21 16.27 -1.86 4.66
CA LEU A 21 14.99 -2.20 4.02
C LEU A 21 13.96 -1.09 4.24
N LEU A 22 13.91 -0.59 5.46
CA LEU A 22 13.03 0.48 5.87
C LEU A 22 13.62 1.29 7.03
N SER A 23 13.13 2.51 7.17
CA SER A 23 13.31 3.37 8.33
C SER A 23 11.99 4.08 8.64
N GLY A 24 11.81 4.62 9.83
CA GLY A 24 10.60 5.37 10.13
C GLY A 24 10.37 5.61 11.61
N THR A 25 9.28 6.32 11.89
CA THR A 25 8.75 6.58 13.22
C THR A 25 7.45 5.80 13.43
N PHE A 26 7.31 5.19 14.59
CA PHE A 26 6.19 4.29 14.90
C PHE A 26 5.60 4.71 16.25
N ALA A 27 4.66 5.63 16.24
CA ALA A 27 3.97 6.04 17.46
C ALA A 27 3.19 4.86 18.06
N GLY A 28 3.18 4.76 19.38
CA GLY A 28 2.63 3.61 20.10
C GLY A 28 3.56 2.38 20.16
N GLY A 29 4.69 2.43 19.45
CA GLY A 29 5.66 1.34 19.37
C GLY A 29 5.23 0.18 18.49
N VAL A 30 6.20 -0.62 18.13
CA VAL A 30 5.99 -1.77 17.24
C VAL A 30 6.62 -3.04 17.79
N ARG A 31 6.08 -4.15 17.33
CA ARG A 31 6.68 -5.46 17.40
C ARG A 31 7.23 -5.76 16.01
N GLN A 32 8.52 -6.08 15.94
CA GLN A 32 9.14 -6.43 14.67
C GLN A 32 9.71 -7.84 14.70
N ARG A 33 9.59 -8.53 13.58
CA ARG A 33 10.22 -9.80 13.32
C ARG A 33 10.85 -9.74 11.96
N ALA A 34 12.07 -10.25 11.82
CA ALA A 34 12.74 -10.34 10.54
C ALA A 34 13.44 -11.70 10.45
N GLN A 35 13.31 -12.35 9.31
CA GLN A 35 13.95 -13.61 9.00
C GLN A 35 14.56 -13.53 7.60
N ARG A 36 15.82 -13.90 7.49
CA ARG A 36 16.51 -13.96 6.21
C ARG A 36 16.70 -15.41 5.78
N THR A 37 16.35 -15.68 4.52
CA THR A 37 16.51 -16.99 3.89
C THR A 37 17.15 -16.76 2.52
N GLY A 38 18.46 -17.01 2.42
CA GLY A 38 19.25 -16.67 1.23
C GLY A 38 19.21 -15.16 0.95
N ASP A 39 18.77 -14.80 -0.24
CA ASP A 39 18.66 -13.39 -0.68
C ASP A 39 17.34 -12.73 -0.29
N ARG A 40 16.41 -13.49 0.29
CA ARG A 40 15.12 -12.99 0.71
C ARG A 40 15.12 -12.59 2.18
N LEU A 41 14.59 -11.39 2.45
CA LEU A 41 14.32 -10.90 3.80
C LEU A 41 12.80 -10.79 4.00
N ASP A 42 12.26 -11.62 4.88
CA ASP A 42 10.89 -11.53 5.34
C ASP A 42 10.83 -10.71 6.63
N ALA A 43 10.23 -9.53 6.54
CA ALA A 43 10.07 -8.62 7.66
C ALA A 43 8.59 -8.38 7.95
N HIS A 44 8.22 -8.44 9.22
CA HIS A 44 6.87 -8.16 9.71
C HIS A 44 6.94 -7.12 10.82
N ILE A 45 6.19 -6.03 10.63
CA ILE A 45 6.06 -4.93 11.59
C ILE A 45 4.59 -4.81 11.95
N GLU A 46 4.31 -4.91 13.23
CA GLU A 46 2.98 -4.94 13.78
C GLU A 46 2.87 -3.90 14.91
N ALA A 47 1.77 -3.15 14.94
CA ALA A 47 1.46 -2.27 16.05
C ALA A 47 1.36 -3.06 17.35
N ARG A 48 1.95 -2.54 18.43
CA ARG A 48 1.72 -3.12 19.76
C ARG A 48 0.27 -2.88 20.17
N PRO A 49 -0.35 -3.86 20.84
CA PRO A 49 -1.63 -3.59 21.49
C PRO A 49 -1.48 -2.41 22.44
N PHE A 50 -2.20 -1.33 22.17
CA PHE A 50 -2.19 -0.14 22.99
C PHE A 50 -3.51 -0.05 23.74
N VAL A 51 -3.45 -0.04 25.05
CA VAL A 51 -4.61 0.25 25.89
C VAL A 51 -4.71 1.77 26.01
N VAL A 52 -5.71 2.35 25.36
CA VAL A 52 -5.99 3.79 25.49
C VAL A 52 -6.56 4.03 26.90
N PRO A 53 -5.87 4.80 27.76
CA PRO A 53 -6.47 5.20 29.03
C PRO A 53 -7.76 6.01 28.77
N PRO A 54 -8.82 5.82 29.56
CA PRO A 54 -10.13 6.43 29.29
C PRO A 54 -10.16 7.96 29.33
N PHE A 55 -9.05 8.60 29.70
CA PHE A 55 -8.92 10.06 29.81
C PHE A 55 -8.14 10.70 28.66
N VAL A 56 -7.64 9.93 27.71
CA VAL A 56 -6.92 10.44 26.54
C VAL A 56 -7.90 10.59 25.38
N SER A 57 -8.48 11.76 25.25
CA SER A 57 -9.26 12.15 24.10
C SER A 57 -8.31 12.51 22.94
N GLY A 58 -8.24 11.69 21.92
CA GLY A 58 -7.56 12.04 20.68
C GLY A 58 -6.76 10.88 20.09
N TRP A 59 -7.11 10.49 18.88
CA TRP A 59 -6.40 9.55 18.02
C TRP A 59 -5.06 10.10 17.46
N GLN A 60 -4.62 11.27 17.93
CA GLN A 60 -3.46 12.02 17.44
C GLN A 60 -2.09 11.39 17.77
N GLY A 61 -2.06 10.24 18.44
CA GLY A 61 -0.81 9.62 18.88
C GLY A 61 -0.38 8.37 18.12
N LEU A 62 -1.10 7.92 17.10
CA LEU A 62 -0.82 6.67 16.40
C LEU A 62 -0.42 6.92 14.94
N GLU A 63 0.57 7.76 14.75
CA GLU A 63 1.10 8.04 13.41
C GLU A 63 2.33 7.18 13.12
N TRP A 64 2.32 6.54 11.97
CA TRP A 64 3.46 5.85 11.41
C TRP A 64 3.93 6.55 10.14
N ASN A 65 5.20 6.94 10.13
CA ASN A 65 5.88 7.44 8.94
C ASN A 65 6.96 6.45 8.55
N ILE A 66 6.82 5.82 7.38
CA ILE A 66 7.69 4.74 6.94
C ILE A 66 8.31 5.10 5.61
N SER A 67 9.63 5.03 5.55
CA SER A 67 10.42 5.13 4.32
C SER A 67 10.96 3.76 3.95
N LEU A 68 10.71 3.32 2.71
CA LEU A 68 11.18 2.05 2.17
C LEU A 68 12.38 2.24 1.23
N ASN A 69 13.14 1.18 1.05
CA ASN A 69 14.25 1.15 0.10
C ASN A 69 13.71 1.10 -1.33
N ARG A 70 14.18 2.01 -2.19
CA ARG A 70 13.78 2.13 -3.60
C ARG A 70 14.48 1.17 -4.54
N GLU A 71 15.58 0.55 -4.10
CA GLU A 71 16.46 -0.22 -4.99
C GLU A 71 16.12 -1.71 -5.01
N VAL A 72 15.50 -2.22 -3.95
CA VAL A 72 15.20 -3.65 -3.82
C VAL A 72 13.78 -3.96 -4.30
N PRO A 73 13.58 -5.09 -4.99
CA PRO A 73 12.23 -5.58 -5.30
C PRO A 73 11.46 -5.90 -4.01
N LEU A 74 10.20 -5.47 -3.95
CA LEU A 74 9.38 -5.58 -2.76
C LEU A 74 8.08 -6.34 -3.05
N THR A 75 7.80 -7.35 -2.23
CA THR A 75 6.44 -7.82 -1.99
C THR A 75 5.93 -7.13 -0.74
N LEU A 76 4.88 -6.33 -0.88
CA LEU A 76 4.33 -5.51 0.21
C LEU A 76 2.91 -5.99 0.56
N ARG A 77 2.70 -6.30 1.83
CA ARG A 77 1.39 -6.61 2.41
C ARG A 77 1.08 -5.61 3.49
N LEU A 78 -0.01 -4.90 3.31
CA LEU A 78 -0.46 -3.87 4.22
C LEU A 78 -1.84 -4.25 4.77
N GLU A 79 -1.95 -4.30 6.08
CA GLU A 79 -3.20 -4.54 6.81
C GLU A 79 -3.44 -3.33 7.70
N THR A 80 -4.57 -2.66 7.51
CA THR A 80 -4.97 -1.52 8.33
C THR A 80 -6.38 -1.69 8.86
N GLY A 81 -6.62 -1.24 10.08
CA GLY A 81 -7.95 -1.23 10.69
C GLY A 81 -8.70 0.09 10.41
N ALA A 82 -8.88 0.91 11.43
CA ALA A 82 -9.49 2.24 11.34
C ALA A 82 -8.42 3.31 11.12
N SER A 83 -8.06 3.59 9.86
CA SER A 83 -6.90 4.43 9.56
C SER A 83 -7.12 5.42 8.42
N GLN A 84 -6.28 6.47 8.41
CA GLN A 84 -6.04 7.28 7.22
C GLN A 84 -4.64 6.91 6.70
N SER A 85 -4.57 6.43 5.46
CA SER A 85 -3.33 5.93 4.87
C SER A 85 -2.96 6.70 3.62
N GLU A 86 -1.70 7.12 3.53
CA GLU A 86 -1.11 7.77 2.36
C GLU A 86 0.08 6.92 1.91
N LEU A 87 -0.06 6.27 0.75
CA LEU A 87 0.86 5.27 0.25
C LEU A 87 1.43 5.74 -1.09
N ASP A 88 2.63 6.33 -1.09
CA ASP A 88 3.32 6.73 -2.31
C ASP A 88 4.38 5.69 -2.71
N LEU A 89 4.02 4.84 -3.66
CA LEU A 89 4.88 3.77 -4.13
C LEU A 89 5.61 4.10 -5.45
N ARG A 90 5.48 5.32 -5.98
CA ARG A 90 6.00 5.69 -7.32
C ARG A 90 7.46 5.32 -7.53
N ASP A 91 8.29 5.58 -6.53
CA ASP A 91 9.75 5.38 -6.60
C ASP A 91 10.20 4.03 -6.03
N LEU A 92 9.27 3.14 -5.74
CA LEU A 92 9.53 1.81 -5.19
C LEU A 92 9.39 0.73 -6.26
N LYS A 93 10.16 -0.35 -6.12
CA LYS A 93 10.07 -1.54 -6.99
C LYS A 93 9.13 -2.58 -6.38
N VAL A 94 7.87 -2.21 -6.20
CA VAL A 94 6.86 -3.13 -5.66
C VAL A 94 6.33 -4.00 -6.80
N THR A 95 6.59 -5.30 -6.73
CA THR A 95 6.15 -6.28 -7.74
C THR A 95 4.87 -7.01 -7.34
N ASP A 96 4.58 -7.06 -6.04
CA ASP A 96 3.35 -7.64 -5.51
C ASP A 96 2.87 -6.77 -4.34
N LEU A 97 1.67 -6.25 -4.46
CA LEU A 97 1.03 -5.40 -3.46
C LEU A 97 -0.30 -6.03 -3.02
N LYS A 98 -0.43 -6.30 -1.74
CA LYS A 98 -1.71 -6.60 -1.13
C LYS A 98 -2.05 -5.55 -0.07
N VAL A 99 -3.20 -4.90 -0.23
CA VAL A 99 -3.75 -3.93 0.72
C VAL A 99 -5.08 -4.46 1.23
N SER A 100 -5.20 -4.60 2.53
CA SER A 100 -6.44 -4.99 3.19
C SER A 100 -6.79 -3.92 4.22
N THR A 101 -7.91 -3.23 4.02
CA THR A 101 -8.32 -2.11 4.86
C THR A 101 -9.71 -2.34 5.45
N GLY A 102 -9.88 -1.96 6.72
CA GLY A 102 -11.18 -1.99 7.40
C GLY A 102 -12.01 -0.73 7.13
N ALA A 103 -12.23 0.09 8.14
CA ALA A 103 -12.90 1.39 8.06
C ALA A 103 -11.84 2.49 7.84
N SER A 104 -11.51 2.82 6.61
CA SER A 104 -10.35 3.68 6.31
C SER A 104 -10.60 4.65 5.15
N LYS A 105 -9.75 5.69 5.09
CA LYS A 105 -9.47 6.43 3.87
C LYS A 105 -8.05 6.13 3.44
N THR A 106 -7.86 5.70 2.19
CA THR A 106 -6.56 5.33 1.65
C THR A 106 -6.30 6.03 0.33
N ASP A 107 -5.23 6.80 0.27
CA ASP A 107 -4.69 7.40 -0.94
C ASP A 107 -3.47 6.56 -1.37
N LEU A 108 -3.56 5.91 -2.52
CA LEU A 108 -2.55 4.97 -3.03
C LEU A 108 -2.05 5.40 -4.39
N THR A 109 -0.75 5.68 -4.52
CA THR A 109 -0.08 5.85 -5.80
C THR A 109 0.75 4.61 -6.12
N LEU A 110 0.49 3.97 -7.27
CA LEU A 110 1.17 2.76 -7.69
C LEU A 110 2.61 3.03 -8.16
N PRO A 111 3.47 1.99 -8.24
CA PRO A 111 4.82 2.12 -8.76
C PRO A 111 4.86 2.58 -10.21
N ALA A 112 5.81 3.46 -10.53
CA ALA A 112 6.01 3.94 -11.89
C ALA A 112 6.99 3.08 -12.72
N ASN A 113 7.97 2.43 -12.06
CA ASN A 113 9.09 1.76 -12.70
C ASN A 113 9.41 0.39 -12.08
N ALA A 114 8.39 -0.39 -11.73
CA ALA A 114 8.59 -1.71 -11.14
C ALA A 114 8.55 -2.87 -12.15
N GLY A 115 8.30 -2.57 -13.44
CA GLY A 115 8.00 -3.57 -14.43
C GLY A 115 6.56 -4.07 -14.27
N MET A 116 6.37 -5.34 -13.99
CA MET A 116 5.04 -5.89 -13.72
C MET A 116 4.72 -5.83 -12.23
N THR A 117 3.60 -5.19 -11.90
CA THR A 117 3.09 -5.10 -10.53
C THR A 117 1.72 -5.78 -10.43
N THR A 118 1.60 -6.76 -9.56
CA THR A 118 0.31 -7.35 -9.21
C THR A 118 -0.26 -6.64 -7.99
N VAL A 119 -1.48 -6.12 -8.11
CA VAL A 119 -2.14 -5.39 -7.02
C VAL A 119 -3.43 -6.10 -6.64
N LYS A 120 -3.58 -6.41 -5.35
CA LYS A 120 -4.83 -6.88 -4.77
C LYS A 120 -5.25 -5.96 -3.65
N VAL A 121 -6.46 -5.41 -3.76
CA VAL A 121 -7.04 -4.56 -2.72
C VAL A 121 -8.33 -5.17 -2.21
N GLU A 122 -8.43 -5.29 -0.91
CA GLU A 122 -9.61 -5.74 -0.18
C GLU A 122 -10.06 -4.61 0.75
N VAL A 123 -11.21 -4.04 0.48
CA VAL A 123 -11.73 -2.86 1.17
C VAL A 123 -13.02 -3.21 1.90
N GLY A 124 -13.09 -2.90 3.18
CA GLY A 124 -14.32 -2.99 3.96
C GLY A 124 -15.20 -1.74 3.78
N ALA A 125 -15.60 -1.11 4.87
CA ALA A 125 -16.33 0.18 4.86
C ALA A 125 -15.34 1.35 4.70
N ALA A 126 -14.71 1.50 3.52
CA ALA A 126 -13.61 2.44 3.32
C ALA A 126 -13.70 3.15 1.96
N SER A 127 -13.00 4.27 1.82
CA SER A 127 -12.71 4.89 0.53
C SER A 127 -11.26 4.65 0.12
N LEU A 128 -11.06 4.35 -1.15
CA LEU A 128 -9.75 4.16 -1.76
C LEU A 128 -9.64 5.03 -3.00
N ASP A 129 -8.69 5.95 -2.98
CA ASP A 129 -8.26 6.71 -4.13
C ASP A 129 -6.97 6.11 -4.67
N MET A 130 -7.03 5.46 -5.85
CA MET A 130 -5.88 4.81 -6.47
C MET A 130 -5.43 5.54 -7.72
N VAL A 131 -4.17 5.94 -7.75
CA VAL A 131 -3.53 6.58 -8.88
C VAL A 131 -2.59 5.61 -9.58
N VAL A 132 -2.86 5.34 -10.86
CA VAL A 132 -1.91 4.66 -11.77
C VAL A 132 -1.09 5.75 -12.45
N PRO A 133 0.25 5.81 -12.26
CA PRO A 133 1.09 6.85 -12.85
C PRO A 133 1.01 6.89 -14.39
N GLN A 134 1.32 8.04 -14.97
CA GLN A 134 1.44 8.14 -16.42
C GLN A 134 2.57 7.23 -16.92
N GLY A 135 2.39 6.62 -18.09
CA GLY A 135 3.35 5.67 -18.66
C GLY A 135 3.32 4.27 -18.04
N VAL A 136 2.43 4.04 -17.07
CA VAL A 136 2.14 2.70 -16.55
C VAL A 136 0.83 2.22 -17.13
N ALA A 137 0.86 1.11 -17.84
CA ALA A 137 -0.36 0.46 -18.31
C ALA A 137 -1.04 -0.30 -17.17
N ALA A 138 -2.35 -0.45 -17.25
CA ALA A 138 -3.06 -1.22 -16.24
C ALA A 138 -4.19 -2.06 -16.83
N ARG A 139 -4.41 -3.19 -16.19
CA ARG A 139 -5.59 -4.03 -16.36
C ARG A 139 -6.28 -4.15 -15.02
N ILE A 140 -7.50 -3.64 -14.93
CA ILE A 140 -8.22 -3.50 -13.68
C ILE A 140 -9.48 -4.38 -13.72
N ARG A 141 -9.62 -5.24 -12.73
CA ARG A 141 -10.85 -5.97 -12.47
C ARG A 141 -11.41 -5.46 -11.15
N ALA A 142 -12.58 -4.89 -11.19
CA ALA A 142 -13.28 -4.41 -10.01
C ALA A 142 -14.47 -5.34 -9.71
N GLU A 143 -14.50 -5.90 -8.52
CA GLU A 143 -15.66 -6.63 -8.01
C GLU A 143 -16.40 -5.67 -7.07
N GLN A 144 -17.64 -5.37 -7.38
CA GLN A 144 -18.44 -4.45 -6.60
C GLN A 144 -18.93 -5.14 -5.33
N GLY A 145 -18.45 -4.66 -4.20
CA GLY A 145 -19.00 -4.96 -2.89
C GLY A 145 -19.91 -3.82 -2.41
N ILE A 146 -19.63 -3.28 -1.22
CA ILE A 146 -20.41 -2.18 -0.61
C ILE A 146 -19.90 -0.80 -1.06
N ALA A 147 -18.70 -0.71 -1.65
CA ALA A 147 -18.08 0.55 -2.07
C ALA A 147 -18.39 0.88 -3.53
N ALA A 148 -18.62 2.17 -3.82
CA ALA A 148 -18.66 2.67 -5.19
C ALA A 148 -17.25 2.64 -5.79
N VAL A 149 -17.13 2.15 -7.02
CA VAL A 149 -15.87 2.13 -7.77
C VAL A 149 -16.01 3.06 -8.96
N GLU A 150 -15.21 4.12 -8.99
CA GLU A 150 -15.08 5.01 -10.13
C GLU A 150 -13.74 4.75 -10.82
N ILE A 151 -13.77 4.54 -12.12
CA ILE A 151 -12.59 4.29 -12.94
C ILE A 151 -12.57 5.29 -14.08
N ASP A 152 -11.41 5.89 -14.36
CA ASP A 152 -11.19 6.74 -15.53
C ASP A 152 -11.30 5.91 -16.81
N THR A 153 -12.51 5.87 -17.36
CA THR A 153 -12.80 5.09 -18.57
C THR A 153 -12.21 5.70 -19.85
N ALA A 154 -11.74 6.93 -19.80
CA ALA A 154 -11.01 7.52 -20.92
C ALA A 154 -9.61 6.91 -21.03
N ARG A 155 -8.97 6.63 -19.93
CA ARG A 155 -7.66 5.98 -19.87
C ARG A 155 -7.77 4.45 -19.86
N PHE A 156 -8.79 3.91 -19.22
CA PHE A 156 -9.02 2.47 -19.06
C PHE A 156 -10.41 2.09 -19.59
N PRO A 157 -10.59 2.02 -20.91
CA PRO A 157 -11.86 1.62 -21.50
C PRO A 157 -12.30 0.23 -21.02
N PHE A 158 -13.61 0.08 -20.80
CA PHE A 158 -14.20 -1.16 -20.33
C PHE A 158 -14.54 -2.09 -21.50
N SER A 159 -14.05 -3.32 -21.45
CA SER A 159 -14.37 -4.37 -22.39
C SER A 159 -14.31 -5.74 -21.72
N ASN A 160 -15.27 -6.61 -21.99
CA ASN A 160 -15.32 -7.99 -21.51
C ASN A 160 -15.15 -8.16 -19.99
N GLY A 161 -15.73 -7.24 -19.20
CA GLY A 161 -15.66 -7.30 -17.73
C GLY A 161 -14.36 -6.77 -17.12
N ILE A 162 -13.52 -6.11 -17.93
CA ILE A 162 -12.19 -5.62 -17.52
C ILE A 162 -12.01 -4.19 -18.03
N TYR A 163 -11.38 -3.34 -17.23
CA TYR A 163 -10.85 -2.05 -17.66
C TYR A 163 -9.38 -2.21 -18.02
N GLU A 164 -8.98 -1.76 -19.20
CA GLU A 164 -7.61 -1.99 -19.68
C GLU A 164 -7.11 -0.80 -20.49
N SER A 165 -5.87 -0.37 -20.24
CA SER A 165 -5.21 0.64 -21.06
C SER A 165 -4.87 0.08 -22.45
N GLY A 166 -4.98 0.90 -23.48
CA GLY A 166 -4.77 0.47 -24.87
C GLY A 166 -3.38 -0.07 -25.19
N ASP A 167 -2.39 0.32 -24.40
CA ASP A 167 -0.98 -0.07 -24.52
C ASP A 167 -0.57 -1.25 -23.61
N TYR A 168 -1.52 -1.87 -22.90
CA TYR A 168 -1.23 -2.89 -21.87
C TYR A 168 -0.35 -4.05 -22.38
N SER A 169 -0.57 -4.49 -23.62
CA SER A 169 0.17 -5.63 -24.18
C SER A 169 1.65 -5.32 -24.44
N SER A 170 1.97 -4.06 -24.77
CA SER A 170 3.31 -3.61 -25.17
C SER A 170 4.06 -2.84 -24.07
N ALA A 171 3.38 -2.42 -23.02
CA ALA A 171 3.97 -1.64 -21.94
C ALA A 171 5.00 -2.44 -21.13
N GLN A 172 6.09 -1.76 -20.78
CA GLN A 172 7.13 -2.33 -19.90
C GLN A 172 6.74 -2.25 -18.42
N ASN A 173 6.03 -1.20 -18.03
CA ASN A 173 5.53 -1.02 -16.66
C ASN A 173 4.01 -1.21 -16.66
N LYS A 174 3.55 -2.18 -15.88
CA LYS A 174 2.14 -2.55 -15.77
C LYS A 174 1.80 -3.32 -14.50
#